data_29c7193b8931f925198acc9b892cc0f8
#
_entry.id   29c7193b8931f925198acc9b892cc0f8
#
_cell.length_a   1.000
_cell.length_b   1.000
_cell.length_c   1.000
_cell.angle_alpha   90.00
_cell.angle_beta   90.00
_cell.angle_gamma   90.00
#
_symmetry.space_group_name_H-M   'P 1'
#
loop_
_entity.id
_entity.type
_entity.pdbx_description
1 polymer ?
#
loop_
_entity_poly.entity_id
_entity_poly.type
_entity_poly.pdbx_seq_one_letter_code
_entity_poly.pdbx_strand_id
1 'polypeptide(L)'
;MKAAVYCFGRFQPPTIGHAKVFDAVARAARTYNADAYMFASQSHKKTKFDNKSCNPLLYDMKMDYLKKMFPQYASNFVVDKSVVTFLHAATWLYMKDYTHLYMVAGSDRVGSYTEKLNQYNCQPDKSGEIIFCFRSIEVISAGTRDPDADGAQGMSGTKMRKAAQDLETTAFMSGIPNTLSIDQKLELMHDVRAGLVLPKENK
;
A
#
# COMPACT_ATOMS: atom_id res chain seq x y z
N MET A 1 -7.41 -15.04 22.34
CA MET A 1 -7.26 -13.67 21.79
C MET A 1 -7.07 -13.85 20.30
N LYS A 2 -7.93 -13.25 19.46
CA LYS A 2 -7.75 -13.29 17.99
C LYS A 2 -7.27 -11.91 17.53
N ALA A 3 -6.05 -11.83 17.05
CA ALA A 3 -5.39 -10.58 16.69
C ALA A 3 -5.06 -10.54 15.19
N ALA A 4 -5.16 -9.37 14.58
CA ALA A 4 -4.75 -9.12 13.21
C ALA A 4 -3.76 -7.95 13.15
N VAL A 5 -2.73 -8.11 12.31
CA VAL A 5 -1.83 -7.04 11.87
C VAL A 5 -2.10 -6.74 10.41
N TYR A 6 -2.27 -5.47 10.07
CA TYR A 6 -2.48 -5.11 8.68
C TYR A 6 -1.72 -3.85 8.26
N CYS A 7 -1.53 -3.68 6.97
CA CYS A 7 -1.18 -2.41 6.36
C CYS A 7 -2.15 -2.05 5.24
N PHE A 8 -2.23 -0.75 4.93
CA PHE A 8 -3.02 -0.23 3.83
C PHE A 8 -2.20 0.81 3.06
N GLY A 9 -2.04 0.62 1.75
CA GLY A 9 -1.22 1.50 0.94
C GLY A 9 -1.74 1.76 -0.46
N ARG A 10 -1.26 2.85 -1.09
CA ARG A 10 -1.63 3.18 -2.47
C ARG A 10 -0.91 2.31 -3.49
N PHE A 11 0.39 2.06 -3.30
CA PHE A 11 1.24 1.25 -4.17
C PHE A 11 1.09 1.63 -5.66
N GLN A 12 1.39 2.89 -5.99
CA GLN A 12 1.15 3.46 -7.32
C GLN A 12 2.42 4.08 -7.96
N PRO A 13 3.27 3.23 -8.57
CA PRO A 13 3.26 1.77 -8.54
C PRO A 13 3.81 1.18 -7.25
N PRO A 14 3.72 -0.16 -7.05
CA PRO A 14 4.52 -0.86 -6.06
C PRO A 14 6.02 -0.63 -6.34
N THR A 15 6.83 -0.61 -5.28
CA THR A 15 8.30 -0.43 -5.38
C THR A 15 8.99 -1.33 -4.38
N ILE A 16 10.29 -1.59 -4.59
CA ILE A 16 11.13 -2.33 -3.63
C ILE A 16 11.10 -1.72 -2.23
N GLY A 17 10.93 -0.38 -2.12
CA GLY A 17 10.82 0.31 -0.82
C GLY A 17 9.57 -0.09 0.00
N HIS A 18 8.55 -0.66 -0.62
CA HIS A 18 7.36 -1.16 0.10
C HIS A 18 7.64 -2.47 0.86
N ALA A 19 8.70 -3.21 0.52
CA ALA A 19 9.12 -4.40 1.27
C ALA A 19 9.24 -4.09 2.77
N LYS A 20 9.79 -2.93 3.14
CA LYS A 20 9.97 -2.50 4.53
C LYS A 20 8.65 -2.52 5.33
N VAL A 21 7.56 -2.10 4.72
CA VAL A 21 6.23 -2.12 5.36
C VAL A 21 5.73 -3.56 5.48
N PHE A 22 5.88 -4.38 4.44
CA PHE A 22 5.44 -5.79 4.47
C PHE A 22 6.24 -6.62 5.47
N ASP A 23 7.56 -6.40 5.53
CA ASP A 23 8.43 -7.02 6.54
C ASP A 23 8.03 -6.60 7.96
N ALA A 24 7.65 -5.34 8.16
CA ALA A 24 7.17 -4.85 9.47
C ALA A 24 5.83 -5.50 9.84
N VAL A 25 4.91 -5.68 8.89
CA VAL A 25 3.65 -6.45 9.12
C VAL A 25 3.98 -7.87 9.55
N ALA A 26 4.85 -8.56 8.81
CA ALA A 26 5.23 -9.94 9.13
C ALA A 26 5.94 -10.08 10.49
N ARG A 27 6.80 -9.11 10.86
CA ARG A 27 7.45 -9.08 12.19
C ARG A 27 6.43 -8.85 13.29
N ALA A 28 5.55 -7.86 13.14
CA ALA A 28 4.51 -7.57 14.13
C ALA A 28 3.56 -8.76 14.31
N ALA A 29 3.18 -9.42 13.21
CA ALA A 29 2.33 -10.61 13.27
C ALA A 29 2.96 -11.73 14.12
N ARG A 30 4.27 -11.97 13.95
CA ARG A 30 5.00 -12.93 14.81
C ARG A 30 5.06 -12.49 16.28
N THR A 31 5.36 -11.20 16.52
CA THR A 31 5.51 -10.64 17.86
C THR A 31 4.20 -10.75 18.66
N TYR A 32 3.07 -10.47 18.03
CA TYR A 32 1.75 -10.45 18.67
C TYR A 32 0.96 -11.75 18.50
N ASN A 33 1.55 -12.79 17.90
CA ASN A 33 0.86 -14.03 17.54
C ASN A 33 -0.46 -13.76 16.82
N ALA A 34 -0.38 -12.99 15.74
CA ALA A 34 -1.50 -12.44 14.98
C ALA A 34 -1.46 -12.85 13.51
N ASP A 35 -2.61 -12.82 12.84
CA ASP A 35 -2.69 -13.01 11.40
C ASP A 35 -2.29 -11.72 10.66
N ALA A 36 -1.59 -11.88 9.52
CA ALA A 36 -1.05 -10.77 8.73
C ALA A 36 -1.88 -10.50 7.47
N TYR A 37 -2.24 -9.23 7.22
CA TYR A 37 -3.01 -8.81 6.06
C TYR A 37 -2.42 -7.57 5.39
N MET A 38 -2.47 -7.53 4.07
CA MET A 38 -1.98 -6.41 3.27
C MET A 38 -3.06 -5.95 2.30
N PHE A 39 -3.49 -4.70 2.44
CA PHE A 39 -4.54 -4.11 1.62
C PHE A 39 -3.99 -2.99 0.75
N ALA A 40 -4.51 -2.88 -0.47
CA ALA A 40 -4.20 -1.81 -1.39
C ALA A 40 -5.42 -0.92 -1.66
N SER A 41 -5.21 0.38 -1.81
CA SER A 41 -6.28 1.30 -2.20
C SER A 41 -6.77 0.99 -3.62
N GLN A 42 -8.04 1.25 -3.87
CA GLN A 42 -8.65 1.06 -5.19
C GLN A 42 -8.63 2.32 -6.05
N SER A 43 -8.04 3.40 -5.53
CA SER A 43 -7.97 4.67 -6.25
C SER A 43 -7.26 4.49 -7.58
N HIS A 44 -7.96 4.84 -8.66
CA HIS A 44 -7.42 4.95 -10.01
C HIS A 44 -7.75 6.34 -10.54
N LYS A 45 -6.73 7.12 -10.88
CA LYS A 45 -6.92 8.48 -11.41
C LYS A 45 -5.75 8.83 -12.31
N LYS A 46 -6.05 9.08 -13.58
CA LYS A 46 -5.12 9.62 -14.55
C LYS A 46 -4.92 11.11 -14.28
N THR A 47 -3.74 11.48 -13.82
CA THR A 47 -3.36 12.89 -13.60
C THR A 47 -1.88 13.04 -13.92
N LYS A 48 -1.38 14.27 -13.97
CA LYS A 48 0.05 14.53 -14.15
C LYS A 48 0.85 13.76 -13.10
N PHE A 49 2.02 13.26 -13.50
CA PHE A 49 2.83 12.35 -12.67
C PHE A 49 3.27 12.97 -11.33
N ASP A 50 3.48 14.28 -11.27
CA ASP A 50 3.86 15.04 -10.09
C ASP A 50 2.71 15.29 -9.11
N ASN A 51 1.47 15.03 -9.54
CA ASN A 51 0.30 15.19 -8.69
C ASN A 51 0.24 14.03 -7.67
N LYS A 52 0.19 14.37 -6.37
CA LYS A 52 0.08 13.40 -5.28
C LYS A 52 -1.13 12.47 -5.39
N SER A 53 -2.18 12.87 -6.12
CA SER A 53 -3.37 12.06 -6.37
C SER A 53 -3.25 11.16 -7.61
N CYS A 54 -2.13 11.16 -8.32
CA CYS A 54 -1.93 10.30 -9.48
C CYS A 54 -1.87 8.83 -9.07
N ASN A 55 -2.75 8.02 -9.65
CA ASN A 55 -2.88 6.58 -9.41
C ASN A 55 -3.03 5.85 -10.75
N PRO A 56 -1.92 5.61 -11.49
CA PRO A 56 -1.95 5.14 -12.87
C PRO A 56 -2.44 3.71 -13.03
N LEU A 57 -2.19 2.83 -12.05
CA LEU A 57 -2.53 1.41 -12.17
C LEU A 57 -3.95 1.13 -11.70
N LEU A 58 -4.68 0.32 -12.46
CA LEU A 58 -5.95 -0.28 -12.04
C LEU A 58 -5.73 -1.21 -10.84
N TYR A 59 -6.77 -1.39 -10.03
CA TYR A 59 -6.68 -2.18 -8.79
C TYR A 59 -6.22 -3.62 -9.02
N ASP A 60 -6.89 -4.35 -9.92
CA ASP A 60 -6.59 -5.76 -10.16
C ASP A 60 -5.16 -5.97 -10.71
N MET A 61 -4.74 -5.11 -11.65
CA MET A 61 -3.38 -5.08 -12.20
C MET A 61 -2.34 -4.82 -11.10
N LYS A 62 -2.59 -3.83 -10.24
CA LYS A 62 -1.71 -3.51 -9.12
C LYS A 62 -1.58 -4.67 -8.14
N MET A 63 -2.68 -5.38 -7.84
CA MET A 63 -2.67 -6.54 -6.95
C MET A 63 -1.87 -7.71 -7.54
N ASP A 64 -1.95 -7.90 -8.86
CA ASP A 64 -1.15 -8.90 -9.57
C ASP A 64 0.36 -8.58 -9.47
N TYR A 65 0.75 -7.33 -9.74
CA TYR A 65 2.14 -6.90 -9.57
C TYR A 65 2.62 -7.04 -8.13
N LEU A 66 1.82 -6.66 -7.12
CA LEU A 66 2.19 -6.82 -5.71
C LEU A 66 2.52 -8.28 -5.37
N LYS A 67 1.68 -9.23 -5.80
CA LYS A 67 1.90 -10.66 -5.56
C LYS A 67 3.12 -11.20 -6.28
N LYS A 68 3.38 -10.77 -7.52
CA LYS A 68 4.56 -11.16 -8.31
C LYS A 68 5.85 -10.55 -7.74
N MET A 69 5.80 -9.30 -7.30
CA MET A 69 6.95 -8.60 -6.72
C MET A 69 7.34 -9.13 -5.34
N PHE A 70 6.37 -9.55 -4.55
CA PHE A 70 6.55 -10.00 -3.17
C PHE A 70 5.92 -11.37 -2.95
N PRO A 71 6.42 -12.43 -3.64
CA PRO A 71 5.80 -13.76 -3.62
C PRO A 71 5.75 -14.37 -2.22
N GLN A 72 6.71 -14.03 -1.33
CA GLN A 72 6.70 -14.47 0.06
C GLN A 72 5.50 -13.95 0.86
N TYR A 73 4.84 -12.90 0.39
CA TYR A 73 3.64 -12.29 1.00
C TYR A 73 2.38 -12.45 0.15
N ALA A 74 2.43 -13.24 -0.93
CA ALA A 74 1.33 -13.33 -1.90
C ALA A 74 -0.01 -13.74 -1.25
N SER A 75 0.02 -14.63 -0.27
CA SER A 75 -1.17 -15.06 0.48
C SER A 75 -1.70 -14.03 1.48
N ASN A 76 -0.89 -13.04 1.86
CA ASN A 76 -1.29 -12.00 2.79
C ASN A 76 -1.99 -10.81 2.09
N PHE A 77 -1.84 -10.69 0.75
CA PHE A 77 -2.53 -9.67 -0.02
C PHE A 77 -4.01 -10.01 -0.19
N VAL A 78 -4.86 -9.19 0.40
CA VAL A 78 -6.32 -9.34 0.30
C VAL A 78 -6.82 -8.64 -0.96
N VAL A 79 -7.52 -9.40 -1.81
CA VAL A 79 -8.20 -8.89 -3.01
C VAL A 79 -9.69 -8.87 -2.72
N ASP A 80 -10.17 -7.71 -2.28
CA ASP A 80 -11.58 -7.50 -1.96
C ASP A 80 -11.99 -6.06 -2.34
N LYS A 81 -12.91 -5.93 -3.30
CA LYS A 81 -13.35 -4.64 -3.83
C LYS A 81 -14.24 -3.84 -2.87
N SER A 82 -14.72 -4.44 -1.79
CA SER A 82 -15.43 -3.71 -0.73
C SER A 82 -14.48 -2.89 0.15
N VAL A 83 -13.18 -3.25 0.19
CA VAL A 83 -12.17 -2.59 1.01
C VAL A 83 -11.54 -1.41 0.24
N VAL A 84 -12.09 -0.21 0.40
CA VAL A 84 -11.66 1.02 -0.30
C VAL A 84 -10.71 1.87 0.53
N THR A 85 -10.84 1.83 1.87
CA THR A 85 -10.05 2.62 2.81
C THR A 85 -9.46 1.76 3.91
N PHE A 86 -8.52 2.31 4.68
CA PHE A 86 -7.97 1.61 5.85
C PHE A 86 -9.00 1.36 6.95
N LEU A 87 -10.08 2.18 7.03
CA LEU A 87 -11.21 1.92 7.92
C LEU A 87 -12.05 0.75 7.44
N HIS A 88 -12.31 0.63 6.12
CA HIS A 88 -12.97 -0.56 5.55
C HIS A 88 -12.13 -1.83 5.79
N ALA A 89 -10.78 -1.74 5.77
CA ALA A 89 -9.93 -2.86 6.13
C ALA A 89 -10.10 -3.26 7.62
N ALA A 90 -10.21 -2.28 8.53
CA ALA A 90 -10.49 -2.54 9.93
C ALA A 90 -11.88 -3.20 10.09
N THR A 91 -12.91 -2.67 9.44
CA THR A 91 -14.26 -3.26 9.43
C THR A 91 -14.23 -4.71 8.91
N TRP A 92 -13.53 -4.96 7.80
CA TRP A 92 -13.37 -6.29 7.22
C TRP A 92 -12.75 -7.29 8.21
N LEU A 93 -11.74 -6.84 8.96
CA LEU A 93 -11.10 -7.65 10.01
C LEU A 93 -12.04 -7.87 11.21
N TYR A 94 -12.78 -6.84 11.62
CA TYR A 94 -13.76 -6.95 12.69
C TYR A 94 -14.85 -7.98 12.36
N MET A 95 -15.37 -7.98 11.12
CA MET A 95 -16.33 -8.97 10.64
C MET A 95 -15.79 -10.41 10.58
N LYS A 96 -14.48 -10.60 10.74
CA LYS A 96 -13.82 -11.90 10.87
C LYS A 96 -13.48 -12.26 12.33
N ASP A 97 -14.15 -11.62 13.28
CA ASP A 97 -14.03 -11.85 14.73
C ASP A 97 -12.65 -11.53 15.32
N TYR A 98 -11.85 -10.68 14.68
CA TYR A 98 -10.65 -10.16 15.29
C TYR A 98 -11.03 -9.18 16.41
N THR A 99 -10.39 -9.34 17.56
CA THR A 99 -10.65 -8.53 18.76
C THR A 99 -9.54 -7.54 19.09
N HIS A 100 -8.34 -7.75 18.51
CA HIS A 100 -7.17 -6.89 18.68
C HIS A 100 -6.63 -6.54 17.30
N LEU A 101 -6.41 -5.25 17.10
CA LEU A 101 -6.01 -4.71 15.79
C LEU A 101 -4.67 -3.98 15.89
N TYR A 102 -3.76 -4.35 15.01
CA TYR A 102 -2.48 -3.67 14.83
C TYR A 102 -2.39 -3.16 13.39
N MET A 103 -2.13 -1.87 13.20
CA MET A 103 -1.91 -1.30 11.87
C MET A 103 -0.46 -0.90 11.72
N VAL A 104 0.21 -1.36 10.67
CA VAL A 104 1.57 -0.94 10.33
C VAL A 104 1.51 0.18 9.29
N ALA A 105 2.17 1.30 9.58
CA ALA A 105 2.20 2.47 8.71
C ALA A 105 3.58 3.14 8.70
N GLY A 106 3.84 3.99 7.70
CA GLY A 106 5.00 4.88 7.72
C GLY A 106 4.93 5.84 8.93
N SER A 107 6.08 6.22 9.48
CA SER A 107 6.16 7.06 10.69
C SER A 107 5.36 8.37 10.58
N ASP A 108 5.30 8.95 9.36
CA ASP A 108 4.55 10.18 9.05
C ASP A 108 3.02 10.02 9.13
N ARG A 109 2.52 8.78 9.21
CA ARG A 109 1.09 8.45 9.23
C ARG A 109 0.58 7.90 10.55
N VAL A 110 1.47 7.48 11.44
CA VAL A 110 1.10 6.82 12.72
C VAL A 110 0.08 7.66 13.49
N GLY A 111 0.37 8.93 13.74
CA GLY A 111 -0.52 9.81 14.51
C GLY A 111 -1.92 9.93 13.89
N SER A 112 -2.00 10.21 12.58
CA SER A 112 -3.28 10.38 11.89
C SER A 112 -4.11 9.10 11.82
N TYR A 113 -3.47 7.94 11.67
CA TYR A 113 -4.18 6.67 11.67
C TYR A 113 -4.63 6.25 13.08
N THR A 114 -3.80 6.50 14.11
CA THR A 114 -4.18 6.28 15.51
C THR A 114 -5.42 7.09 15.85
N GLU A 115 -5.41 8.39 15.55
CA GLU A 115 -6.56 9.27 15.79
C GLU A 115 -7.83 8.76 15.10
N LYS A 116 -7.74 8.46 13.79
CA LYS A 116 -8.90 8.04 13.02
C LYS A 116 -9.45 6.68 13.43
N LEU A 117 -8.60 5.68 13.68
CA LEU A 117 -9.06 4.36 14.11
C LEU A 117 -9.74 4.45 15.48
N ASN A 118 -9.18 5.21 16.44
CA ASN A 118 -9.80 5.38 17.76
C ASN A 118 -11.08 6.21 17.70
N GLN A 119 -11.17 7.19 16.80
CA GLN A 119 -12.38 8.00 16.60
C GLN A 119 -13.60 7.14 16.25
N TYR A 120 -13.41 6.06 15.48
CA TYR A 120 -14.50 5.18 15.04
C TYR A 120 -14.64 3.90 15.89
N ASN A 121 -13.68 3.60 16.77
CA ASN A 121 -13.72 2.37 17.57
C ASN A 121 -14.86 2.40 18.59
N CYS A 122 -15.81 1.47 18.49
CA CYS A 122 -17.00 1.38 19.33
C CYS A 122 -17.87 2.66 19.30
N GLN A 123 -17.75 3.46 18.27
CA GLN A 123 -18.52 4.69 18.10
C GLN A 123 -19.45 4.56 16.88
N PRO A 124 -20.69 5.05 16.98
CA PRO A 124 -21.57 5.08 15.83
C PRO A 124 -21.06 6.06 14.77
N ASP A 125 -21.18 5.67 13.52
CA ASP A 125 -20.94 6.55 12.39
C ASP A 125 -22.12 7.53 12.18
N LYS A 126 -22.11 8.27 11.06
CA LYS A 126 -23.16 9.24 10.73
C LYS A 126 -24.54 8.60 10.50
N SER A 127 -24.60 7.30 10.22
CA SER A 127 -25.83 6.52 10.08
C SER A 127 -26.32 5.93 11.42
N GLY A 128 -25.53 6.05 12.47
CA GLY A 128 -25.80 5.47 13.79
C GLY A 128 -25.27 4.04 13.93
N GLU A 129 -24.50 3.51 12.97
CA GLU A 129 -23.97 2.15 12.99
C GLU A 129 -22.55 2.09 13.54
N ILE A 130 -22.26 1.08 14.36
CA ILE A 130 -20.91 0.78 14.83
C ILE A 130 -20.23 -0.11 13.79
N ILE A 131 -19.30 0.46 13.02
CA ILE A 131 -18.61 -0.25 11.93
C ILE A 131 -17.52 -1.22 12.41
N PHE A 132 -16.94 -1.00 13.57
CA PHE A 132 -16.05 -1.93 14.30
C PHE A 132 -15.92 -1.54 15.77
N CYS A 133 -15.61 -2.54 16.61
CA CYS A 133 -15.38 -2.35 18.05
C CYS A 133 -14.30 -3.34 18.52
N PHE A 134 -13.05 -2.97 18.41
CA PHE A 134 -11.92 -3.76 18.88
C PHE A 134 -11.64 -3.51 20.37
N ARG A 135 -11.17 -4.52 21.08
CA ARG A 135 -10.70 -4.39 22.48
C ARG A 135 -9.45 -3.54 22.60
N SER A 136 -8.60 -3.59 21.58
CA SER A 136 -7.43 -2.74 21.47
C SER A 136 -7.09 -2.44 20.00
N ILE A 137 -6.59 -1.22 19.76
CA ILE A 137 -6.05 -0.79 18.47
C ILE A 137 -4.69 -0.14 18.74
N GLU A 138 -3.69 -0.57 17.99
CA GLU A 138 -2.35 0.02 18.02
C GLU A 138 -1.87 0.28 16.61
N VAL A 139 -1.24 1.46 16.37
CA VAL A 139 -0.61 1.78 15.10
C VAL A 139 0.90 1.76 15.27
N ILE A 140 1.55 0.86 14.54
CA ILE A 140 2.98 0.56 14.63
C ILE A 140 3.72 1.24 13.47
N SER A 141 4.83 1.91 13.79
CA SER A 141 5.68 2.50 12.75
C SER A 141 6.49 1.41 12.02
N ALA A 142 6.44 1.41 10.69
CA ALA A 142 7.37 0.64 9.85
C ALA A 142 8.79 1.27 9.79
N GLY A 143 9.01 2.35 10.50
CA GLY A 143 10.21 3.19 10.48
C GLY A 143 10.09 4.40 9.55
N THR A 144 11.08 5.27 9.63
CA THR A 144 11.15 6.46 8.78
C THR A 144 11.40 6.06 7.33
N ARG A 145 10.73 6.77 6.44
CA ARG A 145 11.05 6.76 5.02
C ARG A 145 12.07 7.87 4.78
N ASP A 146 13.24 7.50 4.30
CA ASP A 146 14.21 8.45 3.80
C ASP A 146 13.98 8.65 2.30
N PRO A 147 13.37 9.78 1.87
CA PRO A 147 13.14 10.05 0.45
C PRO A 147 14.44 10.38 -0.30
N ASP A 148 15.51 10.72 0.42
CA ASP A 148 16.81 11.10 -0.13
C ASP A 148 17.82 9.95 -0.08
N ALA A 149 17.45 8.80 0.51
CA ALA A 149 18.30 7.61 0.51
C ALA A 149 18.62 7.16 -0.92
N ASP A 150 19.88 6.84 -1.16
CA ASP A 150 20.32 6.23 -2.41
C ASP A 150 19.77 4.79 -2.56
N GLY A 151 19.51 4.42 -3.80
CA GLY A 151 19.09 3.05 -4.16
C GLY A 151 17.65 2.71 -3.79
N ALA A 152 17.42 1.46 -3.41
CA ALA A 152 16.10 0.88 -3.22
C ALA A 152 15.24 1.59 -2.15
N GLN A 153 15.86 2.13 -1.11
CA GLN A 153 15.15 2.82 -0.01
C GLN A 153 14.61 4.19 -0.44
N GLY A 154 15.27 4.87 -1.36
CA GLY A 154 14.85 6.17 -1.91
C GLY A 154 13.82 6.08 -3.03
N MET A 155 13.51 4.89 -3.56
CA MET A 155 12.58 4.74 -4.69
C MET A 155 11.13 4.90 -4.24
N SER A 156 10.59 6.06 -4.54
CA SER A 156 9.19 6.40 -4.26
C SER A 156 8.29 6.17 -5.48
N GLY A 157 6.99 5.95 -5.26
CA GLY A 157 6.02 5.89 -6.35
C GLY A 157 6.06 7.15 -7.26
N THR A 158 6.43 8.32 -6.72
CA THR A 158 6.61 9.56 -7.50
C THR A 158 7.84 9.48 -8.40
N LYS A 159 9.00 9.06 -7.87
CA LYS A 159 10.21 8.83 -8.66
C LYS A 159 9.95 7.80 -9.77
N MET A 160 9.23 6.71 -9.45
CA MET A 160 8.87 5.69 -10.44
C MET A 160 7.97 6.21 -11.54
N ARG A 161 6.94 7.00 -11.20
CA ARG A 161 6.06 7.60 -12.22
C ARG A 161 6.82 8.58 -13.13
N LYS A 162 7.75 9.35 -12.54
CA LYS A 162 8.63 10.24 -13.33
C LYS A 162 9.52 9.43 -14.28
N ALA A 163 10.20 8.41 -13.80
CA ALA A 163 11.04 7.55 -14.62
C ALA A 163 10.24 6.89 -15.78
N ALA A 164 9.00 6.44 -15.50
CA ALA A 164 8.13 5.89 -16.54
C ALA A 164 7.72 6.95 -17.58
N GLN A 165 7.43 8.18 -17.14
CA GLN A 165 7.12 9.29 -18.05
C GLN A 165 8.29 9.63 -18.96
N ASP A 166 9.48 9.75 -18.37
CA ASP A 166 10.70 10.22 -19.06
C ASP A 166 11.43 9.08 -19.80
N LEU A 167 10.88 7.86 -19.79
CA LEU A 167 11.46 6.65 -20.38
C LEU A 167 12.84 6.29 -19.82
N GLU A 168 13.10 6.66 -18.57
CA GLU A 168 14.33 6.33 -17.84
C GLU A 168 14.28 4.87 -17.35
N THR A 169 14.45 3.93 -18.29
CA THR A 169 14.26 2.49 -18.05
C THR A 169 15.13 1.96 -16.92
N THR A 170 16.41 2.31 -16.87
CA THR A 170 17.34 1.87 -15.83
C THR A 170 16.89 2.36 -14.45
N ALA A 171 16.52 3.63 -14.33
CA ALA A 171 16.02 4.21 -13.08
C ALA A 171 14.71 3.52 -12.64
N PHE A 172 13.78 3.27 -13.57
CA PHE A 172 12.55 2.56 -13.27
C PHE A 172 12.82 1.14 -12.77
N MET A 173 13.64 0.37 -13.49
CA MET A 173 13.97 -1.01 -13.15
C MET A 173 14.64 -1.15 -11.77
N SER A 174 15.46 -0.18 -11.36
CA SER A 174 16.12 -0.18 -10.06
C SER A 174 15.15 -0.12 -8.88
N GLY A 175 13.95 0.41 -9.11
CA GLY A 175 12.87 0.47 -8.11
C GLY A 175 12.02 -0.79 -8.01
N ILE A 176 12.29 -1.81 -8.84
CA ILE A 176 11.51 -3.06 -8.91
C ILE A 176 12.38 -4.23 -8.44
N PRO A 177 11.88 -5.10 -7.53
CA PRO A 177 12.66 -6.25 -7.07
C PRO A 177 12.95 -7.24 -8.21
N ASN A 178 14.01 -8.05 -8.02
CA ASN A 178 14.47 -9.03 -9.01
C ASN A 178 13.57 -10.29 -9.08
N THR A 179 12.49 -10.33 -8.34
CA THR A 179 11.43 -11.34 -8.48
C THR A 179 10.67 -11.19 -9.80
N LEU A 180 10.69 -10.01 -10.42
CA LEU A 180 10.19 -9.79 -11.77
C LEU A 180 11.33 -9.94 -12.79
N SER A 181 11.02 -10.60 -13.92
CA SER A 181 11.90 -10.62 -15.09
C SER A 181 12.06 -9.22 -15.70
N ILE A 182 13.04 -9.06 -16.57
CA ILE A 182 13.24 -7.79 -17.31
C ILE A 182 11.97 -7.40 -18.09
N ASP A 183 11.37 -8.37 -18.79
CA ASP A 183 10.14 -8.13 -19.57
C ASP A 183 8.98 -7.69 -18.69
N GLN A 184 8.78 -8.32 -17.54
CA GLN A 184 7.75 -7.93 -16.57
C GLN A 184 7.99 -6.54 -15.96
N LYS A 185 9.26 -6.14 -15.76
CA LYS A 185 9.61 -4.78 -15.31
C LYS A 185 9.30 -3.74 -16.39
N LEU A 186 9.55 -4.05 -17.65
CA LEU A 186 9.20 -3.20 -18.80
C LEU A 186 7.68 -3.11 -18.97
N GLU A 187 6.96 -4.21 -18.84
CA GLU A 187 5.50 -4.25 -18.86
C GLU A 187 4.92 -3.32 -17.77
N LEU A 188 5.39 -3.45 -16.53
CA LEU A 188 4.97 -2.55 -15.45
C LEU A 188 5.27 -1.07 -15.75
N MET A 189 6.43 -0.77 -16.32
CA MET A 189 6.78 0.59 -16.73
C MET A 189 5.81 1.13 -17.78
N HIS A 190 5.49 0.31 -18.80
CA HIS A 190 4.51 0.64 -19.84
C HIS A 190 3.12 0.90 -19.24
N ASP A 191 2.64 0.03 -18.35
CA ASP A 191 1.34 0.16 -17.70
C ASP A 191 1.25 1.43 -16.84
N VAL A 192 2.31 1.73 -16.08
CA VAL A 192 2.41 2.99 -15.32
C VAL A 192 2.34 4.18 -16.28
N ARG A 193 3.11 4.18 -17.37
CA ARG A 193 3.13 5.25 -18.36
C ARG A 193 1.77 5.42 -19.03
N ALA A 194 1.12 4.34 -19.43
CA ALA A 194 -0.21 4.36 -20.05
C ALA A 194 -1.29 4.94 -19.11
N GLY A 195 -1.11 4.80 -17.78
CA GLY A 195 -1.99 5.39 -16.78
C GLY A 195 -1.71 6.86 -16.44
N LEU A 196 -0.64 7.47 -17.00
CA LEU A 196 -0.30 8.88 -16.79
C LEU A 196 -0.96 9.78 -17.84
N VAL A 197 -1.18 11.05 -17.48
CA VAL A 197 -1.46 12.12 -18.46
C VAL A 197 -0.13 12.72 -18.87
N LEU A 198 0.33 12.33 -20.05
CA LEU A 198 1.59 12.83 -20.62
C LEU A 198 1.41 14.24 -21.19
N PRO A 199 2.47 15.07 -21.18
CA PRO A 199 2.47 16.33 -21.94
C PRO A 199 2.15 16.05 -23.43
N LYS A 200 1.44 16.98 -24.07
CA LYS A 200 1.27 16.90 -25.53
C LYS A 200 2.66 17.03 -26.17
N GLU A 201 3.02 16.10 -27.05
CA GLU A 201 4.20 16.23 -27.86
C GLU A 201 4.01 17.49 -28.75
N ASN A 202 4.85 18.50 -28.52
CA ASN A 202 4.91 19.62 -29.44
C ASN A 202 5.49 19.08 -30.78
N LYS A 203 4.62 18.92 -31.78
CA LYS A 203 5.02 18.62 -33.13
C LYS A 203 5.67 19.84 -33.77
#